data_ca0529c41ea10f81023ee1f7880a49ed
#
_entry.id   ca0529c41ea10f81023ee1f7880a49ed
#
_cell.length_a   1.000
_cell.length_b   1.000
_cell.length_c   1.000
_cell.angle_alpha   90.00
_cell.angle_beta   90.00
_cell.angle_gamma   90.00
#
_symmetry.space_group_name_H-M   'P 1'
#
loop_
_entity.id
_entity.type
_entity.pdbx_description
1 polymer ?
#
loop_
_entity_poly.entity_id
_entity_poly.type
_entity_poly.pdbx_seq_one_letter_code
_entity_poly.pdbx_strand_id
1 'polypeptide(L)'
;MPELNSDILLQLKRDILSLEGLRSVQLSEAPELGLEAIKEAFPFEVFPTGAIHELIWDGKESLASTTGFVAGLLSGLMKKSGPVVWIGHSMEVFPPALKRFGIEPDNILFINLKKQEDVLWALEESLKCEG
;
A
#
# COMPACT_ATOMS: atom_id res chain seq x y z
N MET A 1 28.15 -10.89 26.96
CA MET A 1 28.48 -10.90 25.53
C MET A 1 27.30 -11.27 24.55
N PRO A 2 26.04 -11.27 24.96
CA PRO A 2 24.94 -11.47 24.00
C PRO A 2 24.51 -10.20 23.27
N GLU A 3 24.77 -9.01 23.80
CA GLU A 3 24.27 -7.74 23.26
C GLU A 3 24.97 -7.33 21.94
N LEU A 4 26.26 -7.62 21.79
CA LEU A 4 27.01 -7.26 20.57
C LEU A 4 26.51 -7.99 19.30
N ASN A 5 26.01 -9.22 19.47
CA ASN A 5 25.47 -10.00 18.34
C ASN A 5 24.09 -9.49 17.88
N SER A 6 23.27 -8.97 18.79
CA SER A 6 21.95 -8.47 18.44
C SER A 6 22.04 -7.14 17.67
N ASP A 7 22.96 -6.27 18.03
CA ASP A 7 23.18 -4.99 17.34
C ASP A 7 23.73 -5.18 15.93
N ILE A 8 24.67 -6.12 15.77
CA ILE A 8 25.22 -6.49 14.46
C ILE A 8 24.12 -7.09 13.56
N LEU A 9 23.29 -7.96 14.12
CA LEU A 9 22.16 -8.55 13.38
C LEU A 9 21.14 -7.50 12.95
N LEU A 10 20.83 -6.54 13.82
CA LEU A 10 19.94 -5.43 13.48
C LEU A 10 20.54 -4.53 12.41
N GLN A 11 21.83 -4.26 12.47
CA GLN A 11 22.54 -3.47 11.48
C GLN A 11 22.53 -4.19 10.12
N LEU A 12 22.91 -5.46 10.07
CA LEU A 12 22.89 -6.29 8.87
C LEU A 12 21.48 -6.35 8.25
N LYS A 13 20.44 -6.48 9.07
CA LYS A 13 19.05 -6.49 8.61
C LYS A 13 18.65 -5.18 7.96
N ARG A 14 19.08 -4.04 8.51
CA ARG A 14 18.86 -2.70 7.93
C ARG A 14 19.60 -2.55 6.60
N ASP A 15 20.84 -3.02 6.54
CA ASP A 15 21.66 -2.92 5.33
C ASP A 15 21.08 -3.76 4.19
N ILE A 16 20.60 -4.98 4.49
CA ILE A 16 19.91 -5.85 3.52
C ILE A 16 18.64 -5.16 3.00
N LEU A 17 17.79 -4.65 3.88
CA LEU A 17 16.56 -3.97 3.47
C LEU A 17 16.82 -2.71 2.63
N SER A 18 17.90 -1.99 2.93
CA SER A 18 18.34 -0.86 2.12
C SER A 18 18.79 -1.28 0.72
N LEU A 19 19.49 -2.42 0.61
CA LEU A 19 19.91 -2.98 -0.67
C LEU A 19 18.73 -3.52 -1.50
N GLU A 20 17.70 -4.02 -0.84
CA GLU A 20 16.43 -4.45 -1.46
C GLU A 20 15.54 -3.27 -1.88
N GLY A 21 15.98 -2.03 -1.66
CA GLY A 21 15.22 -0.82 -2.01
C GLY A 21 14.09 -0.48 -1.03
N LEU A 22 13.96 -1.24 0.05
CA LEU A 22 13.03 -0.91 1.13
C LEU A 22 13.63 0.22 1.97
N ARG A 23 13.12 1.42 1.79
CA ARG A 23 13.51 2.56 2.64
C ARG A 23 13.15 2.27 4.09
N SER A 24 14.08 2.49 5.00
CA SER A 24 13.79 2.43 6.43
C SER A 24 12.78 3.52 6.76
N VAL A 25 11.53 3.12 6.90
CA VAL A 25 10.50 4.02 7.44
C VAL A 25 10.88 4.28 8.90
N GLN A 26 11.00 5.53 9.28
CA GLN A 26 11.15 5.84 10.70
C GLN A 26 9.88 5.37 11.42
N LEU A 27 10.03 4.52 12.41
CA LEU A 27 8.91 3.92 13.17
C LEU A 27 7.92 4.97 13.71
N SER A 28 8.40 6.20 13.96
CA SER A 28 7.57 7.33 14.39
C SER A 28 6.66 7.91 13.31
N GLU A 29 6.94 7.62 12.04
CA GLU A 29 6.18 8.14 10.89
C GLU A 29 5.33 7.06 10.20
N ALA A 30 5.41 5.82 10.66
CA ALA A 30 4.63 4.72 10.10
C ALA A 30 3.13 5.01 10.21
N PRO A 31 2.35 4.84 9.14
CA PRO A 31 0.91 4.99 9.20
C PRO A 31 0.28 3.87 10.02
N GLU A 32 -0.68 4.20 10.86
CA GLU A 32 -1.52 3.21 11.53
C GLU A 32 -2.54 2.64 10.53
N LEU A 33 -2.29 1.44 10.06
CA LEU A 33 -3.09 0.81 8.99
C LEU A 33 -4.10 -0.21 9.53
N GLY A 34 -4.15 -0.45 10.83
CA GLY A 34 -5.02 -1.47 11.41
C GLY A 34 -4.65 -2.91 11.01
N LEU A 35 -3.39 -3.15 10.69
CA LEU A 35 -2.89 -4.45 10.22
C LEU A 35 -2.31 -5.32 11.33
N GLU A 36 -2.80 -5.20 12.56
CA GLU A 36 -2.23 -5.89 13.74
C GLU A 36 -2.11 -7.42 13.51
N ALA A 37 -3.09 -8.03 12.83
CA ALA A 37 -3.09 -9.48 12.59
C ALA A 37 -1.97 -9.96 11.67
N ILE A 38 -1.41 -9.10 10.83
CA ILE A 38 -0.37 -9.44 9.84
C ILE A 38 0.91 -8.62 10.02
N LYS A 39 0.97 -7.82 11.08
CA LYS A 39 2.08 -6.91 11.36
C LYS A 39 3.43 -7.64 11.40
N GLU A 40 3.47 -8.81 12.04
CA GLU A 40 4.67 -9.64 12.14
C GLU A 40 5.21 -10.13 10.79
N ALA A 41 4.38 -10.13 9.74
CA ALA A 41 4.80 -10.50 8.39
C ALA A 41 5.64 -9.42 7.68
N PHE A 42 5.64 -8.19 8.22
CA PHE A 42 6.39 -7.09 7.62
C PHE A 42 7.72 -6.85 8.31
N PRO A 43 8.74 -6.39 7.58
CA PRO A 43 10.01 -5.97 8.15
C PRO A 43 9.78 -4.89 9.22
N PHE A 44 10.40 -5.06 10.40
CA PHE A 44 10.22 -4.17 11.56
C PHE A 44 8.77 -3.98 12.01
N GLU A 45 7.89 -4.93 11.67
CA GLU A 45 6.45 -4.85 11.95
C GLU A 45 5.77 -3.59 11.36
N VAL A 46 6.32 -3.05 10.29
CA VAL A 46 5.83 -1.86 9.61
C VAL A 46 5.51 -2.19 8.15
N PHE A 47 4.32 -1.80 7.69
CA PHE A 47 3.95 -1.93 6.29
C PHE A 47 4.85 -1.04 5.42
N PRO A 48 5.56 -1.59 4.42
CA PRO A 48 6.45 -0.81 3.58
C PRO A 48 5.67 0.20 2.72
N THR A 49 5.97 1.47 2.85
CA THR A 49 5.47 2.52 1.96
C THR A 49 6.52 2.87 0.91
N GLY A 50 6.12 3.44 -0.21
CA GLY A 50 7.04 3.75 -1.32
C GLY A 50 7.54 2.51 -2.06
N ALA A 51 6.82 1.41 -1.99
CA ALA A 51 7.07 0.15 -2.68
C ALA A 51 5.86 -0.28 -3.51
N ILE A 52 6.08 -1.17 -4.47
CA ILE A 52 5.01 -1.80 -5.23
C ILE A 52 4.54 -3.03 -4.45
N HIS A 53 3.23 -3.11 -4.21
CA HIS A 53 2.59 -4.25 -3.59
C HIS A 53 1.71 -4.97 -4.60
N GLU A 54 1.88 -6.27 -4.71
CA GLU A 54 1.04 -7.12 -5.54
C GLU A 54 0.10 -7.94 -4.65
N LEU A 55 -1.19 -7.87 -4.93
CA LEU A 55 -2.20 -8.69 -4.28
C LEU A 55 -2.84 -9.60 -5.32
N ILE A 56 -2.73 -10.89 -5.12
CA ILE A 56 -3.24 -11.91 -6.03
C ILE A 56 -4.50 -12.52 -5.44
N TRP A 57 -5.54 -12.65 -6.27
CA TRP A 57 -6.80 -13.26 -5.86
C TRP A 57 -7.23 -14.35 -6.84
N ASP A 58 -8.00 -15.31 -6.36
CA ASP A 58 -8.60 -16.36 -7.15
C ASP A 58 -10.12 -16.37 -6.92
N GLY A 59 -10.87 -16.09 -7.99
CA GLY A 59 -12.34 -16.03 -7.96
C GLY A 59 -12.93 -14.73 -7.39
N LYS A 60 -14.25 -14.60 -7.56
CA LYS A 60 -14.97 -13.35 -7.21
C LYS A 60 -15.04 -13.06 -5.72
N GLU A 61 -15.08 -14.09 -4.90
CA GLU A 61 -15.16 -13.95 -3.44
C GLU A 61 -13.85 -13.40 -2.89
N SER A 62 -12.71 -13.92 -3.38
CA SER A 62 -11.39 -13.42 -3.04
C SER A 62 -11.17 -11.99 -3.53
N LEU A 63 -11.71 -11.62 -4.70
CA LEU A 63 -11.65 -10.26 -5.20
C LEU A 63 -12.33 -9.29 -4.24
N ALA A 64 -13.52 -9.63 -3.72
CA ALA A 64 -14.23 -8.78 -2.76
C ALA A 64 -13.44 -8.60 -1.47
N SER A 65 -12.82 -9.66 -0.96
CA SER A 65 -11.96 -9.62 0.24
C SER A 65 -10.72 -8.78 0.00
N THR A 66 -10.06 -8.95 -1.15
CA THR A 66 -8.89 -8.17 -1.54
C THR A 66 -9.22 -6.69 -1.68
N THR A 67 -10.35 -6.37 -2.31
CA THR A 67 -10.81 -4.98 -2.44
C THR A 67 -11.09 -4.35 -1.08
N GLY A 68 -11.71 -5.09 -0.17
CA GLY A 68 -11.94 -4.65 1.22
C GLY A 68 -10.62 -4.41 1.97
N PHE A 69 -9.65 -5.30 1.81
CA PHE A 69 -8.31 -5.16 2.38
C PHE A 69 -7.61 -3.90 1.85
N VAL A 70 -7.62 -3.69 0.53
CA VAL A 70 -7.06 -2.48 -0.11
C VAL A 70 -7.74 -1.22 0.42
N ALA A 71 -9.08 -1.21 0.54
CA ALA A 71 -9.80 -0.07 1.09
C ALA A 71 -9.39 0.22 2.54
N GLY A 72 -9.21 -0.82 3.36
CA GLY A 72 -8.67 -0.67 4.72
C GLY A 72 -7.28 -0.03 4.76
N LEU A 73 -6.37 -0.49 3.90
CA LEU A 73 -5.03 0.09 3.75
C LEU A 73 -5.08 1.56 3.34
N LEU A 74 -5.86 1.86 2.30
CA LEU A 74 -6.02 3.22 1.79
C LEU A 74 -6.58 4.16 2.84
N SER A 75 -7.53 3.71 3.65
CA SER A 75 -8.10 4.49 4.76
C SER A 75 -7.01 4.98 5.73
N GLY A 76 -6.02 4.15 6.02
CA GLY A 76 -4.89 4.52 6.87
C GLY A 76 -3.88 5.44 6.16
N LEU A 77 -3.55 5.12 4.92
CA LEU A 77 -2.57 5.86 4.13
C LEU A 77 -3.05 7.28 3.80
N MET A 78 -4.29 7.44 3.40
CA MET A 78 -4.88 8.74 3.01
C MET A 78 -4.93 9.77 4.14
N LYS A 79 -4.82 9.35 5.39
CA LYS A 79 -4.75 10.28 6.53
C LYS A 79 -3.48 11.14 6.51
N LYS A 80 -2.42 10.66 5.86
CA LYS A 80 -1.10 11.32 5.82
C LYS A 80 -0.65 11.69 4.39
N SER A 81 -1.21 11.02 3.38
CA SER A 81 -0.72 11.09 2.00
C SER A 81 -1.75 11.70 1.10
N GLY A 82 -2.12 12.60 0.69
CA GLY A 82 -3.02 13.17 -0.32
C GLY A 82 -4.00 12.21 -1.00
N PRO A 83 -4.51 12.58 -2.17
CA PRO A 83 -5.50 11.82 -2.91
C PRO A 83 -4.95 10.50 -3.46
N VAL A 84 -5.84 9.55 -3.70
CA VAL A 84 -5.53 8.26 -4.31
C VAL A 84 -5.92 8.28 -5.78
N VAL A 85 -5.11 7.67 -6.63
CA VAL A 85 -5.45 7.38 -8.01
C VAL A 85 -5.80 5.91 -8.14
N TRP A 86 -7.04 5.62 -8.54
CA TRP A 86 -7.53 4.26 -8.77
C TRP A 86 -7.67 4.02 -10.27
N ILE A 87 -6.81 3.17 -10.82
CA ILE A 87 -6.73 2.93 -12.27
C ILE A 87 -7.14 1.49 -12.55
N GLY A 88 -8.01 1.28 -13.53
CA GLY A 88 -8.42 -0.07 -13.93
C GLY A 88 -9.15 -0.15 -15.25
N HIS A 89 -9.41 -1.38 -15.69
CA HIS A 89 -10.19 -1.67 -16.92
C HIS A 89 -11.70 -1.60 -16.72
N SER A 90 -12.15 -1.97 -15.52
CA SER A 90 -13.55 -1.91 -15.13
C SER A 90 -13.63 -1.39 -13.72
N MET A 91 -14.59 -0.53 -13.45
CA MET A 91 -14.82 -0.03 -12.11
C MET A 91 -15.60 -1.10 -11.33
N GLU A 92 -14.88 -2.08 -10.78
CA GLU A 92 -15.48 -3.12 -9.93
C GLU A 92 -15.72 -2.64 -8.50
N VAL A 93 -15.23 -1.44 -8.19
CA VAL A 93 -15.42 -0.80 -6.90
C VAL A 93 -16.62 0.13 -6.97
N PHE A 94 -17.55 -0.03 -6.03
CA PHE A 94 -18.66 0.88 -5.85
C PHE A 94 -18.22 2.03 -4.91
N PRO A 95 -17.97 3.25 -5.44
CA PRO A 95 -17.37 4.34 -4.68
C PRO A 95 -18.09 4.66 -3.36
N PRO A 96 -19.46 4.68 -3.30
CA PRO A 96 -20.16 4.93 -2.05
C PRO A 96 -19.87 3.92 -0.93
N ALA A 97 -19.48 2.67 -1.27
CA ALA A 97 -19.14 1.66 -0.27
C ALA A 97 -17.84 1.98 0.47
N LEU A 98 -16.95 2.77 -0.13
CA LEU A 98 -15.68 3.18 0.48
C LEU A 98 -15.87 4.05 1.73
N LYS A 99 -17.02 4.72 1.84
CA LYS A 99 -17.37 5.47 3.05
C LYS A 99 -17.41 4.61 4.32
N ARG A 100 -17.71 3.31 4.18
CA ARG A 100 -17.67 2.37 5.31
C ARG A 100 -16.27 2.17 5.88
N PHE A 101 -15.24 2.44 5.07
CA PHE A 101 -13.84 2.39 5.47
C PHE A 101 -13.32 3.77 5.91
N GLY A 102 -14.18 4.78 5.98
CA GLY A 102 -13.79 6.16 6.31
C GLY A 102 -13.11 6.89 5.15
N ILE A 103 -13.32 6.43 3.93
CA ILE A 103 -12.77 7.06 2.72
C ILE A 103 -13.87 7.87 2.04
N GLU A 104 -13.63 9.16 1.85
CA GLU A 104 -14.49 9.98 1.01
C GLU A 104 -14.13 9.77 -0.46
N PRO A 105 -15.09 9.32 -1.31
CA PRO A 105 -14.83 9.04 -2.72
C PRO A 105 -14.30 10.24 -3.49
N ASP A 106 -14.60 11.45 -3.07
CA ASP A 106 -14.15 12.70 -3.68
C ASP A 106 -12.63 12.90 -3.56
N ASN A 107 -11.98 12.15 -2.67
CA ASN A 107 -10.52 12.13 -2.51
C ASN A 107 -9.85 11.04 -3.35
N ILE A 108 -10.61 10.35 -4.19
CA ILE A 108 -10.10 9.33 -5.10
C ILE A 108 -10.34 9.75 -6.55
N LEU A 109 -9.28 9.78 -7.34
CA LEU A 109 -9.37 9.92 -8.78
C LEU A 109 -9.56 8.55 -9.44
N PHE A 110 -10.77 8.27 -9.93
CA PHE A 110 -11.04 7.03 -10.65
C PHE A 110 -10.75 7.19 -12.14
N ILE A 111 -9.83 6.37 -12.65
CA ILE A 111 -9.47 6.34 -14.08
C ILE A 111 -9.85 4.97 -14.63
N ASN A 112 -10.87 4.94 -15.49
CA ASN A 112 -11.36 3.72 -16.12
C ASN A 112 -10.94 3.70 -17.59
N LEU A 113 -10.10 2.76 -17.97
CA LEU A 113 -9.50 2.66 -19.30
C LEU A 113 -9.77 1.28 -19.90
N LYS A 114 -9.95 1.24 -21.23
CA LYS A 114 -10.30 0.00 -21.93
C LYS A 114 -9.08 -0.80 -22.39
N LYS A 115 -7.97 -0.14 -22.63
CA LYS A 115 -6.75 -0.78 -23.14
C LYS A 115 -5.72 -0.91 -22.03
N GLN A 116 -5.03 -2.03 -22.00
CA GLN A 116 -3.98 -2.28 -21.02
C GLN A 116 -2.81 -1.30 -21.16
N GLU A 117 -2.49 -0.91 -22.38
CA GLU A 117 -1.44 0.07 -22.67
C GLU A 117 -1.75 1.43 -22.04
N ASP A 118 -3.02 1.86 -22.11
CA ASP A 118 -3.47 3.12 -21.52
C ASP A 118 -3.44 3.05 -20.00
N VAL A 119 -3.72 1.88 -19.39
CA VAL A 119 -3.61 1.66 -17.95
C VAL A 119 -2.17 1.81 -17.47
N LEU A 120 -1.22 1.21 -18.19
CA LEU A 120 0.20 1.31 -17.87
C LEU A 120 0.71 2.74 -18.03
N TRP A 121 0.29 3.42 -19.08
CA TRP A 121 0.63 4.82 -19.30
C TRP A 121 0.07 5.73 -18.18
N ALA A 122 -1.20 5.55 -17.82
CA ALA A 122 -1.82 6.32 -16.75
C ALA A 122 -1.13 6.08 -15.39
N LEU A 123 -0.70 4.84 -15.10
CA LEU A 123 0.07 4.50 -13.92
C LEU A 123 1.41 5.23 -13.92
N GLU A 124 2.15 5.18 -15.04
CA GLU A 124 3.43 5.86 -15.18
C GLU A 124 3.30 7.37 -14.97
N GLU A 125 2.31 8.00 -15.60
CA GLU A 125 2.07 9.43 -15.44
C GLU A 125 1.65 9.80 -14.01
N SER A 126 0.84 8.97 -13.36
CA SER A 126 0.45 9.19 -11.97
C SER A 126 1.64 9.14 -11.01
N LEU A 127 2.61 8.25 -11.26
CA LEU A 127 3.82 8.12 -10.45
C LEU A 127 4.82 9.29 -10.63
N LYS A 128 4.67 10.07 -11.71
CA LYS A 128 5.49 11.27 -11.96
C LYS A 128 4.92 12.53 -11.27
N CYS A 129 3.67 12.47 -10.82
CA CYS A 129 3.05 13.59 -10.13
C CYS A 129 3.66 13.73 -8.72
N GLU A 130 4.19 14.90 -8.43
CA GLU A 130 4.56 15.30 -7.08
C GLU A 130 3.30 15.83 -6.39
N GLY A 131 2.75 15.07 -5.43
CA GLY A 131 1.52 15.42 -4.72
C GLY A 131 1.62 15.16 -3.23
#